data_cb0e8fd8e3865a97e581610fdaac545c
#
_entry.id   cb0e8fd8e3865a97e581610fdaac545c
#
_cell.length_a   1.000
_cell.length_b   1.000
_cell.length_c   1.000
_cell.angle_alpha   90.00
_cell.angle_beta   90.00
_cell.angle_gamma   90.00
#
_symmetry.space_group_name_H-M   'P 1'
#
loop_
_entity.id
_entity.type
_entity.pdbx_description
1 polymer ?
#
loop_
_entity_poly.entity_id
_entity_poly.type
_entity_poly.pdbx_seq_one_letter_code
_entity_poly.pdbx_strand_id
1 'polypeptide(L)'
;MNYIERHPMIMIVIGVLGISMSAIFVKYSAAPSAVTAAFRLSWTVILMSPVVWAKREIREELLHIEKKQLLISALSGIFLAIHFVLWFESLQHTSVASSTSIVCTEVIWVALGYCLFLKGRLSKKAVLAIIVTFAGSVAIACADSSAGAVHVYGDILALVSAVAVAVYTLFGRIVRNSVSTSVYTYVVYVSCAVVLLAACMVQNYPLFGYGMSAVVVGLLLSVKLCACDALNRA
;
A
#
# COMPACT_ATOMS: atom_id res chain seq x y z
N MET A 1 22.11 16.20 9.33
CA MET A 1 20.79 16.47 8.70
C MET A 1 20.99 16.48 7.21
N ASN A 2 20.48 15.48 6.52
CA ASN A 2 20.64 15.32 5.07
C ASN A 2 19.81 16.38 4.31
N TYR A 3 20.29 16.82 3.14
CA TYR A 3 19.61 17.78 2.25
C TYR A 3 18.12 17.43 1.98
N ILE A 4 17.81 16.13 1.99
CA ILE A 4 16.49 15.55 1.74
C ILE A 4 15.51 15.86 2.88
N GLU A 5 15.95 15.87 4.14
CA GLU A 5 15.11 16.21 5.31
C GLU A 5 14.61 17.66 5.28
N ARG A 6 15.34 18.54 4.61
CA ARG A 6 14.98 19.95 4.48
C ARG A 6 13.92 20.21 3.41
N HIS A 7 13.65 19.23 2.54
CA HIS A 7 12.75 19.40 1.40
C HIS A 7 11.70 18.28 1.30
N PRO A 8 10.73 18.21 2.23
CA PRO A 8 9.70 17.16 2.25
C PRO A 8 8.86 17.10 0.96
N MET A 9 8.72 18.22 0.25
CA MET A 9 8.01 18.28 -1.03
C MET A 9 8.70 17.46 -2.12
N ILE A 10 10.02 17.43 -2.16
CA ILE A 10 10.79 16.63 -3.12
C ILE A 10 10.50 15.14 -2.88
N MET A 11 10.43 14.71 -1.62
CA MET A 11 10.11 13.33 -1.27
C MET A 11 8.69 12.93 -1.70
N ILE A 12 7.74 13.85 -1.52
CA ILE A 12 6.36 13.61 -1.97
C ILE A 12 6.33 13.43 -3.49
N VAL A 13 6.99 14.31 -4.24
CA VAL A 13 7.05 14.22 -5.72
C VAL A 13 7.68 12.89 -6.17
N ILE A 14 8.83 12.50 -5.60
CA ILE A 14 9.48 11.22 -5.90
C ILE A 14 8.54 10.05 -5.54
N GLY A 15 7.85 10.14 -4.40
CA GLY A 15 6.87 9.17 -3.97
C GLY A 15 5.73 9.01 -4.98
N VAL A 16 5.13 10.12 -5.42
CA VAL A 16 4.02 10.13 -6.39
C VAL A 16 4.47 9.57 -7.75
N LEU A 17 5.62 10.03 -8.28
CA LEU A 17 6.17 9.49 -9.52
C LEU A 17 6.37 7.98 -9.46
N GLY A 18 6.93 7.51 -8.36
CA GLY A 18 7.12 6.10 -8.18
C GLY A 18 5.79 5.31 -8.07
N ILE A 19 4.70 5.84 -7.42
CA ILE A 19 3.39 5.18 -7.39
C ILE A 19 2.82 5.08 -8.80
N SER A 20 2.93 6.14 -9.57
CA SER A 20 2.47 6.19 -10.96
C SER A 20 3.19 5.16 -11.83
N MET A 21 4.52 5.06 -11.73
CA MET A 21 5.31 4.03 -12.42
C MET A 21 4.93 2.62 -11.97
N SER A 22 4.64 2.43 -10.69
CA SER A 22 4.23 1.15 -10.13
C SER A 22 2.94 0.62 -10.79
N ALA A 23 1.92 1.46 -10.94
CA ALA A 23 0.66 1.06 -11.56
C ALA A 23 0.85 0.61 -13.02
N ILE A 24 1.70 1.32 -13.77
CA ILE A 24 2.04 0.97 -15.15
C ILE A 24 2.73 -0.40 -15.20
N PHE A 25 3.74 -0.64 -14.38
CA PHE A 25 4.45 -1.91 -14.35
C PHE A 25 3.55 -3.09 -13.97
N VAL A 26 2.62 -2.89 -13.04
CA VAL A 26 1.63 -3.92 -12.67
C VAL A 26 0.72 -4.24 -13.84
N LYS A 27 0.24 -3.25 -14.58
CA LYS A 27 -0.63 -3.48 -15.75
C LYS A 27 0.04 -4.28 -16.85
N TYR A 28 1.36 -4.15 -17.01
CA TYR A 28 2.13 -4.92 -17.99
C TYR A 28 2.67 -6.25 -17.44
N SER A 29 2.39 -6.59 -16.19
CA SER A 29 2.77 -7.88 -15.62
C SER A 29 1.91 -8.99 -16.21
N ALA A 30 2.56 -10.05 -16.75
CA ALA A 30 1.88 -11.25 -17.22
C ALA A 30 1.44 -12.19 -16.08
N ALA A 31 1.85 -11.91 -14.84
CA ALA A 31 1.50 -12.72 -13.68
C ALA A 31 0.16 -12.28 -13.06
N PRO A 32 -0.58 -13.21 -12.43
CA PRO A 32 -1.78 -12.89 -11.68
C PRO A 32 -1.54 -11.81 -10.61
N SER A 33 -2.56 -11.01 -10.32
CA SER A 33 -2.48 -9.89 -9.38
C SER A 33 -1.93 -10.29 -8.01
N ALA A 34 -2.38 -11.45 -7.48
CA ALA A 34 -1.91 -12.00 -6.21
C ALA A 34 -0.42 -12.36 -6.24
N VAL A 35 0.07 -12.95 -7.33
CA VAL A 35 1.49 -13.33 -7.50
C VAL A 35 2.37 -12.09 -7.59
N THR A 36 1.95 -11.10 -8.38
CA THR A 36 2.68 -9.82 -8.51
C THR A 36 2.79 -9.10 -7.16
N ALA A 37 1.69 -9.09 -6.38
CA ALA A 37 1.67 -8.53 -5.04
C ALA A 37 2.58 -9.31 -4.07
N ALA A 38 2.54 -10.66 -4.12
CA ALA A 38 3.37 -11.52 -3.28
C ALA A 38 4.87 -11.29 -3.55
N PHE A 39 5.29 -11.24 -4.80
CA PHE A 39 6.70 -10.92 -5.14
C PHE A 39 7.11 -9.55 -4.64
N ARG A 40 6.28 -8.54 -4.86
CA ARG A 40 6.57 -7.18 -4.39
C ARG A 40 6.83 -7.14 -2.89
N LEU A 41 5.94 -7.74 -2.10
CA LEU A 41 6.06 -7.71 -0.63
C LEU A 41 7.20 -8.61 -0.14
N SER A 42 7.40 -9.77 -0.75
CA SER A 42 8.52 -10.67 -0.41
C SER A 42 9.87 -9.98 -0.62
N TRP A 43 10.08 -9.34 -1.77
CA TRP A 43 11.29 -8.56 -2.02
C TRP A 43 11.45 -7.39 -1.04
N THR A 44 10.36 -6.70 -0.71
CA THR A 44 10.40 -5.62 0.29
C THR A 44 10.87 -6.15 1.64
N VAL A 45 10.34 -7.28 2.10
CA VAL A 45 10.75 -7.91 3.37
C VAL A 45 12.23 -8.34 3.30
N ILE A 46 12.66 -8.97 2.22
CA ILE A 46 14.07 -9.40 2.03
C ILE A 46 15.01 -8.20 2.11
N LEU A 47 14.68 -7.09 1.43
CA LEU A 47 15.51 -5.88 1.41
C LEU A 47 15.51 -5.13 2.76
N MET A 48 14.41 -5.19 3.50
CA MET A 48 14.32 -4.55 4.84
C MET A 48 14.97 -5.39 5.94
N SER A 49 14.97 -6.71 5.82
CA SER A 49 15.48 -7.63 6.85
C SER A 49 16.92 -7.30 7.30
N PRO A 50 17.91 -7.09 6.41
CA PRO A 50 19.26 -6.75 6.84
C PRO A 50 19.32 -5.48 7.72
N VAL A 51 18.51 -4.48 7.39
CA VAL A 51 18.48 -3.20 8.14
C VAL A 51 17.85 -3.38 9.52
N VAL A 52 16.76 -4.15 9.60
CA VAL A 52 16.05 -4.42 10.87
C VAL A 52 16.93 -5.26 11.81
N TRP A 53 17.60 -6.29 11.30
CA TRP A 53 18.41 -7.18 12.11
C TRP A 53 19.80 -6.62 12.45
N ALA A 54 20.37 -5.73 11.62
CA ALA A 54 21.65 -5.07 11.89
C ALA A 54 21.54 -3.98 12.97
N LYS A 55 20.41 -3.25 13.02
CA LYS A 55 20.22 -2.19 14.02
C LYS A 55 19.70 -2.81 15.33
N ARG A 56 20.56 -2.78 16.38
CA ARG A 56 20.27 -3.37 17.70
C ARG A 56 18.96 -2.83 18.29
N GLU A 57 18.74 -1.53 18.22
CA GLU A 57 17.55 -0.85 18.76
C GLU A 57 16.24 -1.40 18.14
N ILE A 58 16.21 -1.50 16.80
CA ILE A 58 15.02 -2.00 16.08
C ILE A 58 14.78 -3.48 16.38
N ARG A 59 15.86 -4.27 16.43
CA ARG A 59 15.77 -5.70 16.75
C ARG A 59 15.28 -5.93 18.16
N GLU A 60 15.79 -5.21 19.16
CA GLU A 60 15.35 -5.34 20.55
C GLU A 60 13.89 -4.93 20.70
N GLU A 61 13.46 -3.84 20.07
CA GLU A 61 12.06 -3.40 20.04
C GLU A 61 11.15 -4.47 19.40
N LEU A 62 11.57 -5.06 18.27
CA LEU A 62 10.82 -6.12 17.58
C LEU A 62 10.67 -7.37 18.45
N LEU A 63 11.71 -7.76 19.19
CA LEU A 63 11.68 -8.96 20.05
C LEU A 63 10.84 -8.76 21.32
N HIS A 64 10.67 -7.51 21.77
CA HIS A 64 9.92 -7.16 22.97
C HIS A 64 8.56 -6.50 22.71
N ILE A 65 8.10 -6.54 21.46
CA ILE A 65 6.79 -5.99 21.09
C ILE A 65 5.66 -6.67 21.86
N GLU A 66 4.72 -5.90 22.37
CA GLU A 66 3.55 -6.44 23.07
C GLU A 66 2.66 -7.26 22.14
N LYS A 67 2.11 -8.35 22.63
CA LYS A 67 1.22 -9.25 21.85
C LYS A 67 0.06 -8.51 21.18
N LYS A 68 -0.52 -7.52 21.89
CA LYS A 68 -1.62 -6.70 21.33
C LYS A 68 -1.17 -5.88 20.14
N GLN A 69 0.00 -5.23 20.24
CA GLN A 69 0.56 -4.41 19.16
C GLN A 69 0.97 -5.28 17.97
N LEU A 70 1.55 -6.45 18.23
CA LEU A 70 1.88 -7.44 17.21
C LEU A 70 0.62 -7.93 16.47
N LEU A 71 -0.45 -8.25 17.18
CA LEU A 71 -1.71 -8.70 16.59
C LEU A 71 -2.35 -7.62 15.72
N ILE A 72 -2.42 -6.37 16.20
CA ILE A 72 -2.98 -5.27 15.43
C ILE A 72 -2.12 -4.99 14.18
N SER A 73 -0.80 -5.07 14.29
CA SER A 73 0.11 -4.93 13.15
C SER A 73 -0.06 -6.07 12.13
N ALA A 74 -0.21 -7.30 12.59
CA ALA A 74 -0.47 -8.44 11.72
C ALA A 74 -1.83 -8.31 11.00
N LEU A 75 -2.87 -7.91 11.72
CA LEU A 75 -4.20 -7.64 11.14
C LEU A 75 -4.14 -6.51 10.11
N SER A 76 -3.37 -5.46 10.40
CA SER A 76 -3.09 -4.38 9.45
C SER A 76 -2.44 -4.92 8.16
N GLY A 77 -1.52 -5.90 8.27
CA GLY A 77 -0.90 -6.57 7.13
C GLY A 77 -1.89 -7.36 6.27
N ILE A 78 -2.91 -7.97 6.88
CA ILE A 78 -4.00 -8.65 6.15
C ILE A 78 -4.79 -7.64 5.29
N PHE A 79 -5.17 -6.49 5.87
CA PHE A 79 -5.86 -5.45 5.11
C PHE A 79 -5.00 -4.87 3.98
N LEU A 80 -3.69 -4.76 4.20
CA LEU A 80 -2.75 -4.35 3.16
C LEU A 80 -2.66 -5.40 2.04
N ALA A 81 -2.71 -6.70 2.36
CA ALA A 81 -2.73 -7.77 1.37
C ALA A 81 -4.01 -7.71 0.51
N ILE A 82 -5.17 -7.54 1.14
CA ILE A 82 -6.46 -7.36 0.47
C ILE A 82 -6.40 -6.16 -0.48
N HIS A 83 -5.87 -5.02 0.01
CA HIS A 83 -5.69 -3.83 -0.81
C HIS A 83 -4.88 -4.12 -2.08
N PHE A 84 -3.71 -4.76 -1.97
CA PHE A 84 -2.86 -5.00 -3.13
C PHE A 84 -3.49 -5.94 -4.15
N VAL A 85 -4.14 -7.03 -3.70
CA VAL A 85 -4.82 -7.95 -4.60
C VAL A 85 -5.93 -7.24 -5.36
N LEU A 86 -6.80 -6.52 -4.66
CA LEU A 86 -7.93 -5.81 -5.26
C LEU A 86 -7.48 -4.67 -6.18
N TRP A 87 -6.46 -3.91 -5.77
CA TRP A 87 -5.93 -2.83 -6.61
C TRP A 87 -5.29 -3.35 -7.89
N PHE A 88 -4.45 -4.39 -7.80
CA PHE A 88 -3.79 -4.95 -8.97
C PHE A 88 -4.80 -5.62 -9.91
N GLU A 89 -5.83 -6.28 -9.35
CA GLU A 89 -6.94 -6.84 -10.12
C GLU A 89 -7.75 -5.74 -10.81
N SER A 90 -8.04 -4.65 -10.12
CA SER A 90 -8.70 -3.47 -10.69
C SER A 90 -7.96 -2.92 -11.92
N LEU A 91 -6.62 -2.85 -11.87
CA LEU A 91 -5.79 -2.39 -12.99
C LEU A 91 -5.92 -3.26 -14.24
N GLN A 92 -6.35 -4.53 -14.12
CA GLN A 92 -6.60 -5.41 -15.26
C GLN A 92 -7.97 -5.14 -15.92
N HIS A 93 -8.92 -4.57 -15.14
CA HIS A 93 -10.32 -4.42 -15.57
C HIS A 93 -10.73 -2.98 -15.85
N THR A 94 -9.93 -1.98 -15.46
CA THR A 94 -10.21 -0.56 -15.73
C THR A 94 -8.95 0.18 -16.20
N SER A 95 -9.07 1.46 -16.49
CA SER A 95 -7.89 2.27 -16.84
C SER A 95 -6.99 2.50 -15.63
N VAL A 96 -5.69 2.67 -15.87
CA VAL A 96 -4.73 3.03 -14.81
C VAL A 96 -5.13 4.34 -14.13
N ALA A 97 -5.64 5.30 -14.90
CA ALA A 97 -6.07 6.60 -14.40
C ALA A 97 -7.28 6.47 -13.47
N SER A 98 -8.33 5.74 -13.89
CA SER A 98 -9.53 5.51 -13.07
C SER A 98 -9.19 4.72 -11.80
N SER A 99 -8.55 3.56 -11.93
CA SER A 99 -8.17 2.73 -10.79
C SER A 99 -7.35 3.50 -9.75
N THR A 100 -6.29 4.19 -10.20
CA THR A 100 -5.41 4.94 -9.28
C THR A 100 -6.14 6.11 -8.63
N SER A 101 -6.97 6.84 -9.38
CA SER A 101 -7.74 7.96 -8.84
C SER A 101 -8.76 7.53 -7.79
N ILE A 102 -9.44 6.40 -8.03
CA ILE A 102 -10.40 5.83 -7.07
C ILE A 102 -9.66 5.35 -5.81
N VAL A 103 -8.51 4.69 -5.95
CA VAL A 103 -7.70 4.28 -4.79
C VAL A 103 -7.24 5.49 -3.98
N CYS A 104 -6.88 6.60 -4.62
CA CYS A 104 -6.51 7.85 -3.91
C CYS A 104 -7.65 8.42 -3.06
N THR A 105 -8.91 7.99 -3.24
CA THR A 105 -10.00 8.33 -2.33
C THR A 105 -9.84 7.71 -0.92
N GLU A 106 -8.82 6.89 -0.69
CA GLU A 106 -8.46 6.33 0.63
C GLU A 106 -8.46 7.40 1.73
N VAL A 107 -8.04 8.63 1.39
CA VAL A 107 -7.99 9.77 2.31
C VAL A 107 -9.37 10.07 2.92
N ILE A 108 -10.45 9.87 2.14
CA ILE A 108 -11.84 10.07 2.59
C ILE A 108 -12.18 9.02 3.64
N TRP A 109 -11.86 7.76 3.37
CA TRP A 109 -12.14 6.64 4.26
C TRP A 109 -11.31 6.70 5.54
N VAL A 110 -10.04 7.12 5.43
CA VAL A 110 -9.18 7.41 6.59
C VAL A 110 -9.77 8.54 7.43
N ALA A 111 -10.20 9.64 6.80
CA ALA A 111 -10.80 10.77 7.50
C ALA A 111 -12.10 10.38 8.21
N LEU A 112 -12.97 9.62 7.55
CA LEU A 112 -14.21 9.09 8.11
C LEU A 112 -13.92 8.18 9.30
N GLY A 113 -13.02 7.21 9.14
CA GLY A 113 -12.64 6.29 10.22
C GLY A 113 -11.96 7.01 11.39
N TYR A 114 -11.15 8.05 11.12
CA TYR A 114 -10.54 8.88 12.14
C TYR A 114 -11.60 9.64 12.97
N CYS A 115 -12.61 10.19 12.34
CA CYS A 115 -13.69 10.88 13.04
C CYS A 115 -14.58 9.90 13.84
N LEU A 116 -14.94 8.74 13.25
CA LEU A 116 -15.86 7.78 13.85
C LEU A 116 -15.23 6.97 15.00
N PHE A 117 -14.03 6.41 14.76
CA PHE A 117 -13.40 5.47 15.70
C PHE A 117 -12.42 6.14 16.66
N LEU A 118 -11.67 7.14 16.18
CA LEU A 118 -10.68 7.84 16.99
C LEU A 118 -11.20 9.17 17.57
N LYS A 119 -12.48 9.52 17.31
CA LYS A 119 -13.10 10.78 17.75
C LYS A 119 -12.26 12.02 17.40
N GLY A 120 -11.51 11.94 16.31
CA GLY A 120 -10.66 13.02 15.83
C GLY A 120 -11.47 14.15 15.19
N ARG A 121 -10.85 15.33 15.12
CA ARG A 121 -11.44 16.50 14.45
C ARG A 121 -10.62 16.83 13.21
N LEU A 122 -11.28 17.04 12.08
CA LEU A 122 -10.64 17.45 10.85
C LEU A 122 -10.54 18.98 10.79
N SER A 123 -9.42 19.49 10.29
CA SER A 123 -9.29 20.91 10.00
C SER A 123 -10.10 21.27 8.75
N LYS A 124 -10.55 22.53 8.66
CA LYS A 124 -11.29 23.02 7.46
C LYS A 124 -10.48 22.83 6.18
N LYS A 125 -9.15 22.97 6.24
CA LYS A 125 -8.23 22.73 5.11
C LYS A 125 -8.21 21.27 4.68
N ALA A 126 -8.24 20.33 5.64
CA ALA A 126 -8.29 18.90 5.34
C ALA A 126 -9.62 18.53 4.68
N VAL A 127 -10.75 19.07 5.17
CA VAL A 127 -12.07 18.84 4.56
C VAL A 127 -12.11 19.36 3.12
N LEU A 128 -11.57 20.56 2.86
CA LEU A 128 -11.50 21.11 1.50
C LEU A 128 -10.64 20.22 0.58
N ALA A 129 -9.48 19.78 1.05
CA ALA A 129 -8.62 18.88 0.28
C ALA A 129 -9.31 17.56 -0.07
N ILE A 130 -10.07 16.98 0.87
CA ILE A 130 -10.87 15.77 0.65
C ILE A 130 -11.93 16.01 -0.43
N ILE A 131 -12.65 17.12 -0.38
CA ILE A 131 -13.69 17.46 -1.38
C ILE A 131 -13.06 17.58 -2.77
N VAL A 132 -11.92 18.28 -2.88
CA VAL A 132 -11.20 18.44 -4.16
C VAL A 132 -10.72 17.09 -4.70
N THR A 133 -10.15 16.23 -3.85
CA THR A 133 -9.71 14.89 -4.23
C THR A 133 -10.88 14.06 -4.74
N PHE A 134 -12.01 14.09 -4.03
CA PHE A 134 -13.21 13.34 -4.41
C PHE A 134 -13.76 13.82 -5.75
N ALA A 135 -13.90 15.13 -5.92
CA ALA A 135 -14.38 15.72 -7.18
C ALA A 135 -13.48 15.35 -8.36
N GLY A 136 -12.15 15.39 -8.16
CA GLY A 136 -11.18 14.96 -9.16
C GLY A 136 -11.31 13.48 -9.52
N SER A 137 -11.46 12.60 -8.55
CA SER A 137 -11.64 11.16 -8.77
C SER A 137 -12.94 10.86 -9.52
N VAL A 138 -14.04 11.53 -9.14
CA VAL A 138 -15.33 11.39 -9.85
C VAL A 138 -15.22 11.88 -11.29
N ALA A 139 -14.57 13.01 -11.53
CA ALA A 139 -14.39 13.56 -12.89
C ALA A 139 -13.62 12.56 -13.79
N ILE A 140 -12.56 11.92 -13.27
CA ILE A 140 -11.78 10.91 -14.00
C ILE A 140 -12.64 9.66 -14.26
N ALA A 141 -13.35 9.16 -13.26
CA ALA A 141 -14.23 7.99 -13.40
C ALA A 141 -15.35 8.24 -14.42
N CYS A 142 -15.96 9.44 -14.42
CA CYS A 142 -16.96 9.82 -15.41
C CYS A 142 -16.40 9.92 -16.83
N ALA A 143 -15.19 10.44 -16.99
CA ALA A 143 -14.54 10.51 -18.30
C ALA A 143 -14.23 9.11 -18.88
N ASP A 144 -13.99 8.14 -18.03
CA ASP A 144 -13.66 6.75 -18.39
C ASP A 144 -14.91 5.85 -18.54
N SER A 145 -16.07 6.26 -18.01
CA SER A 145 -17.30 5.46 -17.93
C SER A 145 -17.92 5.11 -19.30
N SER A 146 -17.47 5.73 -20.39
CA SER A 146 -17.89 5.41 -21.77
C SER A 146 -17.46 4.01 -22.23
N ALA A 147 -16.62 3.30 -21.46
CA ALA A 147 -15.97 2.06 -21.89
C ALA A 147 -16.72 0.75 -21.48
N GLY A 148 -17.90 0.82 -20.83
CA GLY A 148 -18.80 -0.33 -20.62
C GLY A 148 -18.68 -1.02 -19.24
N ALA A 149 -19.47 -2.08 -19.05
CA ALA A 149 -19.66 -2.77 -17.75
C ALA A 149 -18.38 -3.37 -17.13
N VAL A 150 -17.38 -3.72 -17.92
CA VAL A 150 -16.11 -4.28 -17.43
C VAL A 150 -15.34 -3.24 -16.63
N HIS A 151 -15.38 -1.97 -17.03
CA HIS A 151 -14.73 -0.87 -16.31
C HIS A 151 -15.37 -0.63 -14.95
N VAL A 152 -16.70 -0.74 -14.84
CA VAL A 152 -17.41 -0.60 -13.55
C VAL A 152 -16.94 -1.65 -12.54
N TYR A 153 -16.72 -2.90 -12.97
CA TYR A 153 -16.19 -3.95 -12.10
C TYR A 153 -14.80 -3.58 -11.55
N GLY A 154 -13.90 -3.12 -12.43
CA GLY A 154 -12.57 -2.64 -12.02
C GLY A 154 -12.63 -1.46 -11.04
N ASP A 155 -13.55 -0.53 -11.25
CA ASP A 155 -13.74 0.63 -10.40
C ASP A 155 -14.28 0.25 -9.00
N ILE A 156 -15.18 -0.74 -8.93
CA ILE A 156 -15.65 -1.29 -7.64
C ILE A 156 -14.49 -1.95 -6.89
N LEU A 157 -13.65 -2.73 -7.56
CA LEU A 157 -12.46 -3.32 -6.94
C LEU A 157 -11.50 -2.25 -6.39
N ALA A 158 -11.28 -1.17 -7.16
CA ALA A 158 -10.47 -0.04 -6.72
C ALA A 158 -11.06 0.64 -5.47
N LEU A 159 -12.38 0.80 -5.41
CA LEU A 159 -13.06 1.41 -4.26
C LEU A 159 -12.94 0.53 -3.00
N VAL A 160 -13.17 -0.78 -3.12
CA VAL A 160 -12.99 -1.70 -1.99
C VAL A 160 -11.53 -1.73 -1.54
N SER A 161 -10.60 -1.67 -2.48
CA SER A 161 -9.17 -1.54 -2.21
C SER A 161 -8.84 -0.26 -1.43
N ALA A 162 -9.46 0.89 -1.77
CA ALA A 162 -9.31 2.15 -1.05
C ALA A 162 -9.78 2.05 0.41
N VAL A 163 -10.89 1.36 0.66
CA VAL A 163 -11.37 1.09 2.03
C VAL A 163 -10.39 0.20 2.79
N ALA A 164 -9.87 -0.85 2.16
CA ALA A 164 -8.93 -1.77 2.80
C ALA A 164 -7.62 -1.06 3.22
N VAL A 165 -7.05 -0.22 2.36
CA VAL A 165 -5.85 0.56 2.72
C VAL A 165 -6.13 1.64 3.75
N ALA A 166 -7.34 2.18 3.80
CA ALA A 166 -7.74 3.11 4.85
C ALA A 166 -7.78 2.43 6.24
N VAL A 167 -8.30 1.22 6.32
CA VAL A 167 -8.27 0.41 7.56
C VAL A 167 -6.82 0.13 8.00
N TYR A 168 -5.96 -0.29 7.05
CA TYR A 168 -4.53 -0.45 7.31
C TYR A 168 -3.91 0.82 7.89
N THR A 169 -4.19 1.98 7.28
CA THR A 169 -3.66 3.28 7.71
C THR A 169 -4.13 3.65 9.12
N LEU A 170 -5.40 3.38 9.46
CA LEU A 170 -5.96 3.64 10.79
C LEU A 170 -5.32 2.75 11.86
N PHE A 171 -5.12 1.46 11.59
CA PHE A 171 -4.39 0.59 12.50
C PHE A 171 -2.95 1.05 12.70
N GLY A 172 -2.28 1.48 11.62
CA GLY A 172 -0.94 2.06 11.69
C GLY A 172 -0.89 3.28 12.61
N ARG A 173 -1.90 4.15 12.52
CA ARG A 173 -1.98 5.32 13.39
C ARG A 173 -2.10 4.95 14.88
N ILE A 174 -2.85 3.88 15.20
CA ILE A 174 -3.02 3.42 16.58
C ILE A 174 -1.72 2.83 17.13
N VAL A 175 -1.07 1.95 16.38
CA VAL A 175 0.12 1.21 16.84
C VAL A 175 1.35 2.12 16.92
N ARG A 176 1.53 3.03 15.96
CA ARG A 176 2.69 3.93 15.87
C ARG A 176 2.77 4.98 16.99
N ASN A 177 1.79 5.05 17.88
CA ASN A 177 1.90 5.82 19.12
C ASN A 177 2.81 5.14 20.17
N SER A 178 3.03 3.84 20.05
CA SER A 178 3.76 3.03 21.04
C SER A 178 4.86 2.15 20.43
N VAL A 179 4.90 2.02 19.12
CA VAL A 179 5.88 1.22 18.37
C VAL A 179 6.52 2.08 17.29
N SER A 180 7.82 1.93 17.08
CA SER A 180 8.52 2.65 16.01
C SER A 180 7.95 2.31 14.63
N THR A 181 7.99 3.28 13.73
CA THR A 181 7.54 3.09 12.34
C THR A 181 8.23 1.90 11.68
N SER A 182 9.50 1.69 11.98
CA SER A 182 10.32 0.62 11.40
C SER A 182 9.83 -0.76 11.78
N VAL A 183 9.58 -0.97 13.07
CA VAL A 183 9.07 -2.26 13.59
C VAL A 183 7.66 -2.50 13.09
N TYR A 184 6.78 -1.49 13.17
CA TYR A 184 5.42 -1.60 12.65
C TYR A 184 5.41 -1.99 11.17
N THR A 185 6.13 -1.27 10.33
CA THR A 185 6.15 -1.52 8.87
C THR A 185 6.70 -2.90 8.55
N TYR A 186 7.76 -3.34 9.25
CA TYR A 186 8.34 -4.66 9.05
C TYR A 186 7.34 -5.77 9.38
N VAL A 187 6.66 -5.71 10.53
CA VAL A 187 5.65 -6.70 10.93
C VAL A 187 4.48 -6.73 9.92
N VAL A 188 4.00 -5.57 9.51
CA VAL A 188 2.94 -5.44 8.50
C VAL A 188 3.33 -6.10 7.18
N TYR A 189 4.54 -5.80 6.67
CA TYR A 189 4.98 -6.36 5.39
C TYR A 189 5.24 -7.85 5.44
N VAL A 190 5.79 -8.36 6.55
CA VAL A 190 5.92 -9.81 6.77
C VAL A 190 4.55 -10.48 6.78
N SER A 191 3.60 -9.96 7.55
CA SER A 191 2.23 -10.49 7.61
C SER A 191 1.54 -10.44 6.25
N CYS A 192 1.67 -9.32 5.54
CA CYS A 192 1.13 -9.13 4.21
C CYS A 192 1.73 -10.15 3.22
N ALA A 193 3.05 -10.33 3.20
CA ALA A 193 3.73 -11.29 2.34
C ALA A 193 3.28 -12.73 2.61
N VAL A 194 3.16 -13.11 3.90
CA VAL A 194 2.68 -14.44 4.30
C VAL A 194 1.26 -14.69 3.81
N VAL A 195 0.35 -13.71 3.98
CA VAL A 195 -1.03 -13.82 3.54
C VAL A 195 -1.12 -13.95 2.00
N LEU A 196 -0.34 -13.14 1.27
CA LEU A 196 -0.33 -13.19 -0.19
C LEU A 196 0.24 -14.51 -0.72
N LEU A 197 1.31 -15.02 -0.11
CA LEU A 197 1.88 -16.33 -0.47
C LEU A 197 0.89 -17.45 -0.17
N ALA A 198 0.22 -17.42 0.99
CA ALA A 198 -0.82 -18.37 1.33
C ALA A 198 -2.00 -18.31 0.33
N ALA A 199 -2.42 -17.12 -0.07
CA ALA A 199 -3.47 -16.93 -1.08
C ALA A 199 -3.06 -17.53 -2.44
N CYS A 200 -1.81 -17.35 -2.86
CA CYS A 200 -1.29 -17.96 -4.09
C CYS A 200 -1.29 -19.49 -4.01
N MET A 201 -0.91 -20.07 -2.86
CA MET A 201 -0.94 -21.52 -2.65
C MET A 201 -2.35 -22.09 -2.69
N VAL A 202 -3.32 -21.44 -2.03
CA VAL A 202 -4.72 -21.87 -2.01
C VAL A 202 -5.33 -21.82 -3.40
N GLN A 203 -4.97 -20.83 -4.22
CA GLN A 203 -5.48 -20.69 -5.58
C GLN A 203 -4.69 -21.53 -6.61
N ASN A 204 -3.71 -22.31 -6.16
CA ASN A 204 -2.81 -23.10 -7.00
C ASN A 204 -2.11 -22.28 -8.11
N TYR A 205 -1.85 -21.01 -7.86
CA TYR A 205 -1.05 -20.21 -8.77
C TYR A 205 0.42 -20.64 -8.68
N PRO A 206 1.06 -21.04 -9.80
CA PRO A 206 2.48 -21.31 -9.80
C PRO A 206 3.21 -20.02 -9.44
N LEU A 207 4.08 -20.06 -8.42
CA LEU A 207 4.88 -18.88 -8.05
C LEU A 207 5.95 -18.58 -9.10
N PHE A 208 6.40 -19.59 -9.86
CA PHE A 208 7.44 -19.48 -10.89
C PHE A 208 6.84 -19.88 -12.24
N GLY A 209 7.37 -19.28 -13.33
CA GLY A 209 6.92 -19.59 -14.69
C GLY A 209 6.36 -18.41 -15.48
N TYR A 210 6.15 -17.26 -14.85
CA TYR A 210 5.65 -16.04 -15.52
C TYR A 210 6.74 -15.20 -16.20
N GLY A 211 7.97 -15.74 -16.29
CA GLY A 211 9.12 -15.06 -16.89
C GLY A 211 9.82 -14.08 -15.95
N MET A 212 10.98 -13.60 -16.40
CA MET A 212 11.81 -12.65 -15.65
C MET A 212 11.07 -11.32 -15.37
N SER A 213 10.10 -10.94 -16.20
CA SER A 213 9.35 -9.70 -16.09
C SER A 213 8.59 -9.57 -14.75
N ALA A 214 7.93 -10.62 -14.28
CA ALA A 214 7.19 -10.59 -13.02
C ALA A 214 8.10 -10.41 -11.79
N VAL A 215 9.26 -11.07 -11.80
CA VAL A 215 10.28 -10.96 -10.75
C VAL A 215 10.89 -9.56 -10.74
N VAL A 216 11.26 -9.05 -11.92
CA VAL A 216 11.86 -7.71 -12.08
C VAL A 216 10.85 -6.63 -11.69
N VAL A 217 9.60 -6.75 -12.10
CA VAL A 217 8.53 -5.83 -11.68
C VAL A 217 8.38 -5.84 -10.16
N GLY A 218 8.32 -7.01 -9.53
CA GLY A 218 8.26 -7.14 -8.08
C GLY A 218 9.46 -6.46 -7.38
N LEU A 219 10.66 -6.66 -7.90
CA LEU A 219 11.89 -6.05 -7.36
C LEU A 219 11.88 -4.52 -7.51
N LEU A 220 11.56 -3.99 -8.68
CA LEU A 220 11.49 -2.55 -8.93
C LEU A 220 10.47 -1.86 -8.03
N LEU A 221 9.33 -2.52 -7.80
CA LEU A 221 8.29 -2.04 -6.89
C LEU A 221 8.73 -2.04 -5.43
N SER A 222 9.59 -2.98 -5.02
CA SER A 222 10.06 -3.11 -3.64
C SER A 222 11.17 -2.14 -3.28
N VAL A 223 12.09 -1.87 -4.19
CA VAL A 223 13.18 -0.90 -3.99
C VAL A 223 12.64 0.46 -3.59
N LYS A 224 11.53 0.88 -4.18
CA LYS A 224 10.87 2.12 -3.86
C LYS A 224 10.31 2.16 -2.43
N LEU A 225 9.64 1.09 -1.97
CA LEU A 225 9.12 1.03 -0.60
C LEU A 225 10.27 1.12 0.42
N CYS A 226 11.36 0.41 0.17
CA CYS A 226 12.56 0.48 1.02
C CYS A 226 13.20 1.88 1.01
N ALA A 227 13.22 2.57 -0.14
CA ALA A 227 13.73 3.93 -0.23
C ALA A 227 12.87 4.92 0.56
N CYS A 228 11.54 4.84 0.47
CA CYS A 228 10.62 5.67 1.25
C CYS A 228 10.75 5.43 2.76
N ASP A 229 10.90 4.17 3.18
CA ASP A 229 11.10 3.84 4.59
C ASP A 229 12.48 4.26 5.11
N ALA A 230 13.53 4.16 4.29
CA ALA A 230 14.85 4.64 4.65
C ALA A 230 14.88 6.17 4.82
N LEU A 231 14.11 6.88 3.98
CA LEU A 231 13.98 8.33 4.02
C LEU A 231 13.13 8.83 5.19
N ASN A 232 12.12 8.07 5.64
CA ASN A 232 11.36 8.40 6.85
C ASN A 232 12.14 8.16 8.17
N ARG A 233 13.34 7.60 8.09
CA ARG A 233 14.20 7.26 9.24
C ARG A 233 15.42 8.18 9.39
N ALA A 234 15.70 8.98 8.37
CA ALA A 234 16.76 9.98 8.38
C ALA A 234 16.25 11.30 8.92
#